data_40a4394675b1ba765ec38521722394d3
#
_entry.id   40a4394675b1ba765ec38521722394d3
#
_cell.length_a   1.000
_cell.length_b   1.000
_cell.length_c   1.000
_cell.angle_alpha   90.00
_cell.angle_beta   90.00
_cell.angle_gamma   90.00
#
_symmetry.space_group_name_H-M   'P 1'
#
loop_
_entity.id
_entity.type
_entity.pdbx_description
1 polymer ?
#
loop_
_entity_poly.entity_id
_entity_poly.type
_entity_poly.pdbx_seq_one_letter_code
_entity_poly.pdbx_strand_id
1 'polypeptide(L)'
;MKNINFLIVGKPNSGKSTFYNTLNNKYLSPTGPESGLTKDIFKNEVTILDTKFIFFDTPGLRRKNKIDDKNEIKLTYEVINLIDKIDVVFLLVDATENLTKQDLKIAEIVIKRKKILFIVFNKIDLIDDLNKFQKEKKYYFLESYSPSNTINLKFISALSIDSIERILKTVIRACRIKTTKISTPKLNNFVRDMLKNQKFPKINKIEVKPKYMVQTDDDYPRFKIFINTSKKVPQSYKRFYENIFRKKFSLIGVPVQLDFISAKNPYIKKN
;
A
#
# COMPACT_ATOMS: atom_id res chain seq x y z
N MET A 1 -5.10 -13.47 -17.95
CA MET A 1 -4.76 -12.07 -17.63
C MET A 1 -5.07 -11.78 -16.16
N LYS A 2 -4.20 -11.08 -15.46
CA LYS A 2 -4.46 -10.68 -14.08
C LYS A 2 -5.06 -9.28 -14.09
N ASN A 3 -6.24 -9.10 -13.47
CA ASN A 3 -6.87 -7.80 -13.34
C ASN A 3 -6.33 -7.11 -12.09
N ILE A 4 -6.00 -5.83 -12.18
CA ILE A 4 -5.61 -4.98 -11.07
C ILE A 4 -6.61 -3.84 -10.96
N ASN A 5 -7.36 -3.82 -9.88
CA ASN A 5 -8.29 -2.75 -9.56
C ASN A 5 -7.53 -1.56 -8.96
N PHE A 6 -7.64 -0.42 -9.61
CA PHE A 6 -6.78 0.72 -9.39
C PHE A 6 -7.58 1.99 -9.11
N LEU A 7 -7.21 2.72 -8.06
CA LEU A 7 -7.83 3.98 -7.68
C LEU A 7 -6.78 5.10 -7.62
N ILE A 8 -7.05 6.23 -8.26
CA ILE A 8 -6.24 7.44 -8.12
C ILE A 8 -7.01 8.46 -7.29
N VAL A 9 -6.41 8.90 -6.20
CA VAL A 9 -6.93 9.93 -5.31
C VAL A 9 -5.90 11.05 -5.13
N GLY A 10 -6.34 12.20 -4.68
CA GLY A 10 -5.50 13.37 -4.44
C GLY A 10 -6.30 14.66 -4.59
N LYS A 11 -5.72 15.77 -4.17
CA LYS A 11 -6.34 17.09 -4.24
C LYS A 11 -6.73 17.50 -5.67
N PRO A 12 -7.60 18.50 -5.84
CA PRO A 12 -7.75 19.20 -7.11
C PRO A 12 -6.37 19.63 -7.65
N ASN A 13 -6.19 19.60 -8.96
CA ASN A 13 -4.96 20.02 -9.65
C ASN A 13 -3.69 19.18 -9.38
N SER A 14 -3.76 18.08 -8.62
CA SER A 14 -2.60 17.18 -8.44
C SER A 14 -2.18 16.42 -9.71
N GLY A 15 -2.93 16.56 -10.81
CA GLY A 15 -2.60 15.96 -12.11
C GLY A 15 -3.28 14.62 -12.40
N LYS A 16 -4.37 14.27 -11.68
CA LYS A 16 -5.15 13.04 -11.92
C LYS A 16 -5.67 12.95 -13.35
N SER A 17 -6.33 14.00 -13.84
CA SER A 17 -6.87 14.05 -15.21
C SER A 17 -5.75 13.97 -16.25
N THR A 18 -4.61 14.63 -16.01
CA THR A 18 -3.43 14.55 -16.89
C THR A 18 -2.91 13.13 -16.96
N PHE A 19 -2.78 12.45 -15.82
CA PHE A 19 -2.36 11.04 -15.76
C PHE A 19 -3.28 10.14 -16.60
N TYR A 20 -4.59 10.28 -16.44
CA TYR A 20 -5.57 9.52 -17.23
C TYR A 20 -5.49 9.86 -18.72
N ASN A 21 -5.42 11.13 -19.08
CA ASN A 21 -5.37 11.55 -20.47
C ASN A 21 -4.11 11.04 -21.16
N THR A 22 -2.94 11.17 -20.54
CA THR A 22 -1.68 10.68 -21.07
C THR A 22 -1.73 9.16 -21.28
N LEU A 23 -2.30 8.43 -20.33
CA LEU A 23 -2.47 6.99 -20.44
C LEU A 23 -3.45 6.61 -21.56
N ASN A 24 -4.60 7.27 -21.62
CA ASN A 24 -5.63 7.02 -22.60
C ASN A 24 -5.17 7.33 -24.02
N ASN A 25 -4.46 8.42 -24.25
CA ASN A 25 -3.94 8.80 -25.57
C ASN A 25 -3.03 7.74 -26.19
N LYS A 26 -2.36 6.91 -25.36
CA LYS A 26 -1.51 5.82 -25.85
C LYS A 26 -2.24 4.48 -26.00
N TYR A 27 -3.14 4.16 -25.07
CA TYR A 27 -3.67 2.80 -24.92
C TYR A 27 -5.15 2.64 -25.23
N LEU A 28 -5.92 3.74 -25.30
CA LEU A 28 -7.29 3.67 -25.78
C LEU A 28 -7.31 4.07 -27.28
N SER A 29 -7.75 3.13 -28.11
CA SER A 29 -8.16 3.43 -29.48
C SER A 29 -9.36 4.39 -29.46
N PRO A 30 -9.57 5.24 -30.50
CA PRO A 30 -10.67 6.21 -30.53
C PRO A 30 -12.08 5.59 -30.72
N THR A 31 -12.26 4.34 -30.39
CA THR A 31 -13.57 3.69 -30.34
C THR A 31 -14.31 4.19 -29.11
N GLY A 32 -15.40 4.89 -29.37
CA GLY A 32 -16.18 5.67 -28.43
C GLY A 32 -16.66 4.94 -27.17
N PRO A 33 -17.15 5.71 -26.19
CA PRO A 33 -17.67 5.14 -24.96
C PRO A 33 -18.94 4.35 -25.27
N GLU A 34 -18.93 3.05 -24.99
CA GLU A 34 -20.17 2.33 -24.77
C GLU A 34 -20.83 2.91 -23.52
N SER A 35 -21.77 3.81 -23.74
CA SER A 35 -22.62 4.37 -22.71
C SER A 35 -23.66 3.34 -22.29
N GLY A 36 -23.29 2.48 -21.34
CA GLY A 36 -24.23 1.71 -20.56
C GLY A 36 -24.85 2.59 -19.49
N LEU A 37 -26.14 2.82 -19.59
CA LEU A 37 -27.01 3.51 -18.64
C LEU A 37 -27.05 2.75 -17.30
N THR A 38 -26.14 3.06 -16.39
CA THR A 38 -26.34 2.83 -14.96
C THR A 38 -25.53 3.86 -14.19
N LYS A 39 -26.07 4.37 -13.08
CA LYS A 39 -25.44 5.32 -12.14
C LYS A 39 -24.18 4.74 -11.46
N ASP A 40 -23.46 3.83 -12.12
CA ASP A 40 -22.40 3.03 -11.57
C ASP A 40 -21.03 3.62 -11.90
N ILE A 41 -20.15 3.48 -10.97
CA ILE A 41 -18.74 3.83 -10.94
C ILE A 41 -18.12 3.64 -12.32
N PHE A 42 -17.68 4.72 -12.95
CA PHE A 42 -17.02 4.68 -14.27
C PHE A 42 -15.74 3.87 -14.16
N LYS A 43 -15.63 2.83 -14.98
CA LYS A 43 -14.45 1.99 -15.08
C LYS A 43 -13.81 2.22 -16.45
N ASN A 44 -12.56 2.65 -16.47
CA ASN A 44 -11.72 2.64 -17.65
C ASN A 44 -10.75 1.46 -17.57
N GLU A 45 -10.54 0.76 -18.67
CA GLU A 45 -9.68 -0.41 -18.73
C GLU A 45 -8.51 -0.15 -19.67
N VAL A 46 -7.31 -0.46 -19.21
CA VAL A 46 -6.08 -0.35 -20.01
C VAL A 46 -5.25 -1.60 -19.82
N THR A 47 -4.76 -2.18 -20.91
CA THR A 47 -3.88 -3.37 -20.87
C THR A 47 -2.43 -2.97 -21.10
N ILE A 48 -1.59 -3.28 -20.12
CA ILE A 48 -0.14 -3.01 -20.17
C ILE A 48 0.59 -4.27 -19.71
N LEU A 49 1.52 -4.77 -20.53
CA LEU A 49 2.33 -5.98 -20.22
C LEU A 49 1.46 -7.17 -19.78
N ASP A 50 0.45 -7.51 -20.56
CA ASP A 50 -0.49 -8.62 -20.31
C ASP A 50 -1.26 -8.49 -18.97
N THR A 51 -1.27 -7.32 -18.39
CA THR A 51 -2.00 -7.00 -17.17
C THR A 51 -3.08 -5.97 -17.47
N LYS A 52 -4.32 -6.31 -17.11
CA LYS A 52 -5.47 -5.43 -17.27
C LYS A 52 -5.60 -4.54 -16.02
N PHE A 53 -5.45 -3.24 -16.20
CA PHE A 53 -5.71 -2.24 -15.16
C PHE A 53 -7.14 -1.75 -15.29
N ILE A 54 -7.91 -1.87 -14.22
CA ILE A 54 -9.27 -1.38 -14.12
C ILE A 54 -9.25 -0.15 -13.23
N PHE A 55 -9.36 1.01 -13.85
CA PHE A 55 -9.36 2.30 -13.14
C PHE A 55 -10.76 2.62 -12.65
N PHE A 56 -10.87 2.82 -11.35
CA PHE A 56 -12.10 3.29 -10.72
C PHE A 56 -12.05 4.81 -10.63
N ASP A 57 -13.00 5.48 -11.27
CA ASP A 57 -13.11 6.94 -11.19
C ASP A 57 -13.96 7.32 -9.98
N THR A 58 -13.46 8.25 -9.18
CA THR A 58 -14.27 8.87 -8.14
C THR A 58 -15.12 9.97 -8.78
N PRO A 59 -16.44 10.02 -8.50
CA PRO A 59 -17.37 10.99 -9.13
C PRO A 59 -16.95 12.46 -9.02
N GLY A 60 -16.00 12.79 -8.14
CA GLY A 60 -15.41 14.13 -8.01
C GLY A 60 -14.47 14.55 -9.13
N LEU A 61 -13.95 13.62 -9.94
CA LEU A 61 -12.98 13.95 -11.00
C LEU A 61 -13.61 14.71 -12.18
N ARG A 62 -14.91 14.56 -12.43
CA ARG A 62 -15.59 15.17 -13.57
C ARG A 62 -16.43 16.40 -13.26
N ARG A 63 -16.80 16.67 -12.01
CA ARG A 63 -17.58 17.87 -11.66
C ARG A 63 -16.64 18.98 -11.22
N LYS A 64 -16.40 19.90 -12.14
CA LYS A 64 -15.81 21.21 -11.89
C LYS A 64 -16.67 21.97 -10.87
N ASN A 65 -15.95 22.69 -9.97
CA ASN A 65 -16.42 23.85 -9.25
C ASN A 65 -17.42 23.64 -8.09
N LYS A 66 -16.84 23.45 -6.90
CA LYS A 66 -17.08 24.35 -5.75
C LYS A 66 -16.18 23.87 -4.63
N ILE A 67 -15.26 24.75 -4.22
CA ILE A 67 -14.36 24.54 -3.09
C ILE A 67 -15.21 24.84 -1.84
N ASP A 68 -15.61 23.78 -1.14
CA ASP A 68 -16.21 23.87 0.18
C ASP A 68 -15.61 22.79 1.06
N ASP A 69 -15.40 23.04 2.34
CA ASP A 69 -14.90 22.09 3.35
C ASP A 69 -15.68 20.76 3.38
N LYS A 70 -16.94 20.79 2.92
CA LYS A 70 -17.79 19.60 2.74
C LYS A 70 -17.24 18.59 1.70
N ASN A 71 -16.39 19.04 0.77
CA ASN A 71 -15.81 18.15 -0.26
C ASN A 71 -14.67 17.26 0.28
N GLU A 72 -13.99 17.69 1.33
CA GLU A 72 -12.92 16.88 1.96
C GLU A 72 -13.48 15.63 2.66
N ILE A 73 -14.57 15.80 3.38
CA ILE A 73 -15.28 14.70 4.04
C ILE A 73 -15.81 13.73 2.98
N LYS A 74 -16.36 14.24 1.89
CA LYS A 74 -16.92 13.47 0.79
C LYS A 74 -15.87 12.58 0.09
N LEU A 75 -14.68 13.14 -0.20
CA LEU A 75 -13.57 12.37 -0.81
C LEU A 75 -13.15 11.18 0.08
N THR A 76 -13.10 11.40 1.39
CA THR A 76 -12.76 10.34 2.36
C THR A 76 -13.81 9.22 2.36
N TYR A 77 -15.11 9.57 2.32
CA TYR A 77 -16.19 8.58 2.23
C TYR A 77 -16.18 7.81 0.90
N GLU A 78 -15.93 8.49 -0.21
CA GLU A 78 -15.83 7.83 -1.54
C GLU A 78 -14.69 6.82 -1.57
N VAL A 79 -13.52 7.17 -1.03
CA VAL A 79 -12.40 6.24 -0.89
C VAL A 79 -12.77 5.04 0.00
N ILE A 80 -13.41 5.27 1.13
CA ILE A 80 -13.83 4.20 2.05
C ILE A 80 -14.78 3.22 1.36
N ASN A 81 -15.76 3.72 0.61
CA ASN A 81 -16.76 2.88 -0.05
C ASN A 81 -16.18 2.03 -1.21
N LEU A 82 -15.14 2.53 -1.86
CA LEU A 82 -14.51 1.85 -2.99
C LEU A 82 -13.35 0.93 -2.58
N ILE A 83 -12.72 1.22 -1.46
CA ILE A 83 -11.41 0.65 -1.10
C ILE A 83 -11.43 -0.88 -1.02
N ASP A 84 -12.55 -1.48 -0.64
CA ASP A 84 -12.64 -2.95 -0.52
C ASP A 84 -12.56 -3.65 -1.88
N LYS A 85 -12.97 -2.97 -2.97
CA LYS A 85 -12.91 -3.44 -4.36
C LYS A 85 -11.57 -3.15 -5.04
N ILE A 86 -10.68 -2.37 -4.40
CA ILE A 86 -9.43 -1.88 -4.96
C ILE A 86 -8.25 -2.74 -4.51
N ASP A 87 -7.27 -2.95 -5.39
CA ASP A 87 -6.00 -3.59 -5.06
C ASP A 87 -4.91 -2.57 -4.75
N VAL A 88 -4.89 -1.49 -5.52
CA VAL A 88 -3.83 -0.46 -5.50
C VAL A 88 -4.43 0.94 -5.48
N VAL A 89 -3.94 1.77 -4.58
CA VAL A 89 -4.30 3.19 -4.50
C VAL A 89 -3.08 4.05 -4.80
N PHE A 90 -3.23 4.98 -5.75
CA PHE A 90 -2.31 6.10 -5.94
C PHE A 90 -2.86 7.33 -5.23
N LEU A 91 -2.13 7.80 -4.23
CA LEU A 91 -2.30 9.13 -3.67
C LEU A 91 -1.40 10.08 -4.47
N LEU A 92 -2.00 10.80 -5.40
CA LEU A 92 -1.30 11.73 -6.28
C LEU A 92 -1.15 13.09 -5.58
N VAL A 93 0.09 13.52 -5.39
CA VAL A 93 0.46 14.77 -4.72
C VAL A 93 1.22 15.64 -5.69
N ASP A 94 0.90 16.93 -5.75
CA ASP A 94 1.70 17.90 -6.50
C ASP A 94 3.06 18.07 -5.81
N ALA A 95 4.16 17.86 -6.54
CA ALA A 95 5.51 17.96 -5.98
C ALA A 95 5.87 19.37 -5.52
N THR A 96 5.22 20.40 -6.06
CA THR A 96 5.38 21.80 -5.66
C THR A 96 4.68 22.14 -4.36
N GLU A 97 3.80 21.25 -3.85
CA GLU A 97 3.04 21.44 -2.63
C GLU A 97 3.53 20.55 -1.49
N ASN A 98 3.14 20.90 -0.27
CA ASN A 98 3.35 20.05 0.89
C ASN A 98 2.21 19.05 1.07
N LEU A 99 2.58 17.88 1.60
CA LEU A 99 1.61 16.90 2.08
C LEU A 99 0.73 17.49 3.18
N THR A 100 -0.57 17.28 3.07
CA THR A 100 -1.53 17.74 4.06
C THR A 100 -1.90 16.63 5.05
N LYS A 101 -2.55 17.03 6.14
CA LYS A 101 -3.14 16.10 7.10
C LYS A 101 -4.16 15.16 6.45
N GLN A 102 -4.90 15.66 5.44
CA GLN A 102 -5.86 14.87 4.69
C GLN A 102 -5.18 13.79 3.84
N ASP A 103 -4.08 14.11 3.15
CA ASP A 103 -3.32 13.14 2.36
C ASP A 103 -2.82 11.99 3.26
N LEU A 104 -2.30 12.33 4.45
CA LEU A 104 -1.87 11.35 5.43
C LEU A 104 -3.02 10.51 6.00
N LYS A 105 -4.20 11.11 6.20
CA LYS A 105 -5.40 10.39 6.64
C LYS A 105 -5.88 9.37 5.59
N ILE A 106 -5.86 9.75 4.31
CA ILE A 106 -6.17 8.82 3.20
C ILE A 106 -5.15 7.68 3.17
N ALA A 107 -3.86 8.00 3.27
CA ALA A 107 -2.79 6.99 3.31
C ALA A 107 -3.00 5.99 4.47
N GLU A 108 -3.36 6.49 5.65
CA GLU A 108 -3.64 5.66 6.82
C GLU A 108 -4.82 4.72 6.61
N ILE A 109 -5.91 5.20 6.00
CA ILE A 109 -7.09 4.38 5.67
C ILE A 109 -6.69 3.24 4.71
N VAL A 110 -5.94 3.55 3.64
CA VAL A 110 -5.48 2.57 2.66
C VAL A 110 -4.63 1.47 3.32
N ILE A 111 -3.69 1.86 4.20
CA ILE A 111 -2.82 0.95 4.93
C ILE A 111 -3.64 0.07 5.90
N LYS A 112 -4.57 0.67 6.65
CA LYS A 112 -5.45 -0.08 7.57
C LYS A 112 -6.29 -1.12 6.84
N ARG A 113 -6.74 -0.82 5.63
CA ARG A 113 -7.51 -1.74 4.76
C ARG A 113 -6.64 -2.74 3.99
N LYS A 114 -5.32 -2.80 4.28
CA LYS A 114 -4.38 -3.77 3.68
C LYS A 114 -4.32 -3.68 2.15
N LYS A 115 -4.48 -2.48 1.60
CA LYS A 115 -4.31 -2.21 0.17
C LYS A 115 -2.90 -1.73 -0.11
N ILE A 116 -2.43 -1.90 -1.35
CA ILE A 116 -1.12 -1.40 -1.77
C ILE A 116 -1.22 0.11 -1.97
N LEU A 117 -0.37 0.87 -1.27
CA LEU A 117 -0.33 2.33 -1.35
C LEU A 117 0.91 2.79 -2.11
N PHE A 118 0.68 3.65 -3.09
CA PHE A 118 1.70 4.50 -3.69
C PHE A 118 1.40 5.95 -3.35
N ILE A 119 2.35 6.65 -2.74
CA ILE A 119 2.34 8.11 -2.69
C ILE A 119 3.18 8.57 -3.86
N VAL A 120 2.53 9.26 -4.79
CA VAL A 120 3.09 9.63 -6.09
C VAL A 120 3.22 11.13 -6.17
N PHE A 121 4.45 11.63 -6.03
CA PHE A 121 4.76 13.03 -6.26
C PHE A 121 4.79 13.29 -7.77
N ASN A 122 3.80 14.02 -8.23
CA ASN A 122 3.63 14.39 -9.63
C ASN A 122 4.18 15.80 -9.91
N LYS A 123 4.34 16.15 -11.16
CA LYS A 123 4.90 17.42 -11.64
C LYS A 123 6.37 17.62 -11.24
N ILE A 124 7.15 16.55 -11.25
CA ILE A 124 8.59 16.62 -10.95
C ILE A 124 9.38 17.42 -11.99
N ASP A 125 8.77 17.67 -13.14
CA ASP A 125 9.25 18.56 -14.19
C ASP A 125 9.35 20.04 -13.75
N LEU A 126 8.66 20.40 -12.65
CA LEU A 126 8.69 21.73 -12.03
C LEU A 126 9.67 21.82 -10.84
N ILE A 127 10.44 20.78 -10.56
CA ILE A 127 11.36 20.72 -9.42
C ILE A 127 12.80 20.90 -9.91
N ASP A 128 13.46 21.96 -9.46
CA ASP A 128 14.82 22.31 -9.87
C ASP A 128 15.86 21.26 -9.47
N ASP A 129 15.88 20.83 -8.19
CA ASP A 129 16.77 19.78 -7.68
C ASP A 129 15.97 18.54 -7.27
N LEU A 130 15.72 17.69 -8.26
CA LEU A 130 14.96 16.45 -8.06
C LEU A 130 15.66 15.49 -7.09
N ASN A 131 16.99 15.43 -7.09
CA ASN A 131 17.74 14.52 -6.21
C ASN A 131 17.60 14.92 -4.73
N LYS A 132 17.74 16.21 -4.44
CA LYS A 132 17.54 16.77 -3.11
C LYS A 132 16.09 16.53 -2.65
N PHE A 133 15.12 16.90 -3.48
CA PHE A 133 13.70 16.70 -3.20
C PHE A 133 13.36 15.25 -2.86
N GLN A 134 13.84 14.29 -3.66
CA GLN A 134 13.61 12.86 -3.42
C GLN A 134 14.22 12.38 -2.10
N LYS A 135 15.42 12.85 -1.75
CA LYS A 135 16.09 12.52 -0.48
C LYS A 135 15.28 13.05 0.71
N GLU A 136 14.84 14.31 0.66
CA GLU A 136 14.04 14.95 1.71
C GLU A 136 12.70 14.23 1.93
N LYS A 137 11.96 13.92 0.86
CA LYS A 137 10.69 13.19 0.98
C LYS A 137 10.88 11.77 1.52
N LYS A 138 11.91 11.04 1.07
CA LYS A 138 12.23 9.71 1.62
C LYS A 138 12.59 9.79 3.11
N TYR A 139 13.41 10.77 3.49
CA TYR A 139 13.80 10.99 4.88
C TYR A 139 12.58 11.30 5.75
N TYR A 140 11.72 12.23 5.32
CA TYR A 140 10.47 12.55 6.02
C TYR A 140 9.62 11.31 6.34
N PHE A 141 9.42 10.43 5.35
CA PHE A 141 8.62 9.22 5.57
C PHE A 141 9.32 8.18 6.45
N LEU A 142 10.64 8.09 6.41
CA LEU A 142 11.40 7.18 7.27
C LEU A 142 11.36 7.60 8.74
N GLU A 143 11.52 8.89 9.01
CA GLU A 143 11.62 9.43 10.37
C GLU A 143 10.25 9.70 10.99
N SER A 144 9.37 10.34 10.23
CA SER A 144 8.12 10.91 10.75
C SER A 144 6.91 9.99 10.60
N TYR A 145 6.99 8.95 9.75
CA TYR A 145 5.83 8.11 9.45
C TYR A 145 6.09 6.64 9.75
N SER A 146 5.53 6.16 10.86
CA SER A 146 5.75 4.79 11.37
C SER A 146 5.46 3.64 10.38
N PRO A 147 4.48 3.74 9.44
CA PRO A 147 4.25 2.71 8.42
C PRO A 147 5.11 2.84 7.16
N SER A 148 6.25 3.55 7.21
CA SER A 148 7.09 3.86 6.03
C SER A 148 7.39 2.65 5.12
N ASN A 149 7.62 1.46 5.70
CA ASN A 149 7.91 0.24 4.95
C ASN A 149 6.70 -0.34 4.18
N THR A 150 5.50 0.19 4.36
CA THR A 150 4.28 -0.19 3.63
C THR A 150 3.98 0.75 2.47
N ILE A 151 4.68 1.87 2.36
CA ILE A 151 4.43 2.92 1.37
C ILE A 151 5.44 2.81 0.24
N ASN A 152 4.94 2.90 -0.99
CA ASN A 152 5.76 3.08 -2.18
C ASN A 152 5.81 4.57 -2.53
N LEU A 153 6.97 5.21 -2.33
CA LEU A 153 7.18 6.58 -2.79
C LEU A 153 7.62 6.56 -4.24
N LYS A 154 6.95 7.34 -5.09
CA LYS A 154 7.26 7.49 -6.51
C LYS A 154 7.23 8.96 -6.90
N PHE A 155 8.00 9.28 -7.92
CA PHE A 155 8.22 10.63 -8.44
C PHE A 155 8.05 10.57 -9.95
N ILE A 156 7.06 11.28 -10.48
CA ILE A 156 6.69 11.24 -11.90
C ILE A 156 6.36 12.61 -12.45
N SER A 157 6.43 12.75 -13.77
CA SER A 157 5.63 13.72 -14.50
C SER A 157 4.49 12.99 -15.21
N ALA A 158 3.25 13.35 -14.90
CA ALA A 158 2.06 12.79 -15.55
C ALA A 158 1.96 13.18 -17.04
N LEU A 159 2.77 14.13 -17.50
CA LEU A 159 2.91 14.47 -18.92
C LEU A 159 3.75 13.41 -19.67
N SER A 160 4.60 12.65 -18.96
CA SER A 160 5.49 11.64 -19.55
C SER A 160 4.89 10.25 -19.47
N ILE A 161 4.58 9.67 -20.62
CA ILE A 161 4.08 8.29 -20.71
C ILE A 161 5.10 7.28 -20.18
N ASP A 162 6.40 7.50 -20.41
CA ASP A 162 7.46 6.62 -19.89
C ASP A 162 7.51 6.62 -18.37
N SER A 163 7.23 7.77 -17.73
CA SER A 163 7.12 7.86 -16.27
C SER A 163 5.94 7.05 -15.76
N ILE A 164 4.79 7.12 -16.45
CA ILE A 164 3.59 6.36 -16.12
C ILE A 164 3.82 4.86 -16.30
N GLU A 165 4.41 4.43 -17.41
CA GLU A 165 4.70 3.01 -17.65
C GLU A 165 5.65 2.43 -16.61
N ARG A 166 6.71 3.16 -16.26
CA ARG A 166 7.66 2.74 -15.21
C ARG A 166 6.98 2.52 -13.86
N ILE A 167 6.07 3.41 -13.48
CA ILE A 167 5.36 3.24 -12.20
C ILE A 167 4.38 2.06 -12.29
N LEU A 168 3.67 1.84 -13.39
CA LEU A 168 2.75 0.72 -13.57
C LEU A 168 3.48 -0.64 -13.57
N LYS A 169 4.70 -0.72 -14.14
CA LYS A 169 5.58 -1.89 -13.97
C LYS A 169 5.88 -2.17 -12.48
N THR A 170 6.08 -1.12 -11.68
CA THR A 170 6.29 -1.27 -10.23
C THR A 170 5.02 -1.75 -9.52
N VAL A 171 3.84 -1.30 -9.96
CA VAL A 171 2.54 -1.79 -9.46
C VAL A 171 2.38 -3.28 -9.71
N ILE A 172 2.63 -3.75 -10.94
CA ILE A 172 2.56 -5.18 -11.28
C ILE A 172 3.47 -5.98 -10.34
N ARG A 173 4.71 -5.51 -10.12
CA ARG A 173 5.65 -6.16 -9.20
C ARG A 173 5.10 -6.20 -7.76
N ALA A 174 4.56 -5.10 -7.24
CA ALA A 174 3.98 -5.04 -5.90
C ALA A 174 2.80 -6.00 -5.75
N CYS A 175 1.92 -6.10 -6.75
CA CYS A 175 0.82 -7.05 -6.76
C CYS A 175 1.30 -8.52 -6.77
N ARG A 176 2.38 -8.82 -7.50
CA ARG A 176 3.00 -10.15 -7.45
C ARG A 176 3.57 -10.47 -6.08
N ILE A 177 4.26 -9.52 -5.45
CA ILE A 177 4.81 -9.68 -4.08
C ILE A 177 3.66 -9.90 -3.08
N LYS A 178 2.56 -9.14 -3.20
CA LYS A 178 1.37 -9.28 -2.33
C LYS A 178 0.79 -10.70 -2.36
N THR A 179 0.90 -11.42 -3.47
CA THR A 179 0.37 -12.78 -3.63
C THR A 179 1.42 -13.88 -3.39
N THR A 180 2.64 -13.52 -2.97
CA THR A 180 3.72 -14.50 -2.76
C THR A 180 3.42 -15.40 -1.56
N LYS A 181 3.52 -16.70 -1.77
CA LYS A 181 3.48 -17.69 -0.69
C LYS A 181 4.91 -18.04 -0.26
N ILE A 182 5.15 -17.97 1.05
CA ILE A 182 6.43 -18.33 1.67
C ILE A 182 6.25 -19.68 2.35
N SER A 183 7.07 -20.65 1.99
CA SER A 183 6.96 -21.99 2.54
C SER A 183 7.24 -22.04 4.05
N THR A 184 6.52 -22.88 4.76
CA THR A 184 6.65 -23.07 6.21
C THR A 184 8.10 -23.35 6.66
N PRO A 185 8.91 -24.16 5.95
CA PRO A 185 10.33 -24.33 6.31
C PRO A 185 11.12 -23.02 6.27
N LYS A 186 10.91 -22.15 5.26
CA LYS A 186 11.58 -20.84 5.16
C LYS A 186 11.17 -19.92 6.31
N LEU A 187 9.89 -19.92 6.69
CA LEU A 187 9.37 -19.15 7.83
C LEU A 187 10.00 -19.62 9.14
N ASN A 188 10.08 -20.93 9.37
CA ASN A 188 10.63 -21.47 10.60
C ASN A 188 12.16 -21.35 10.66
N ASN A 189 12.85 -21.34 9.52
CA ASN A 189 14.27 -20.96 9.47
C ASN A 189 14.47 -19.51 9.93
N PHE A 190 13.62 -18.59 9.45
CA PHE A 190 13.65 -17.21 9.92
C PHE A 190 13.43 -17.10 11.43
N VAL A 191 12.48 -17.85 12.00
CA VAL A 191 12.27 -17.90 13.45
C VAL A 191 13.52 -18.38 14.17
N ARG A 192 14.19 -19.43 13.66
CA ARG A 192 15.45 -19.93 14.25
C ARG A 192 16.58 -18.90 14.18
N ASP A 193 16.70 -18.19 13.05
CA ASP A 193 17.69 -17.12 12.89
C ASP A 193 17.44 -15.98 13.87
N MET A 194 16.16 -15.60 14.08
CA MET A 194 15.78 -14.60 15.07
C MET A 194 16.15 -15.05 16.48
N LEU A 195 15.92 -16.32 16.84
CA LEU A 195 16.25 -16.87 18.16
C LEU A 195 17.75 -16.84 18.45
N LYS A 196 18.59 -17.01 17.42
CA LYS A 196 20.06 -17.01 17.57
C LYS A 196 20.63 -15.60 17.64
N ASN A 197 20.10 -14.66 16.86
CA ASN A 197 20.76 -13.40 16.59
C ASN A 197 20.12 -12.18 17.23
N GLN A 198 18.95 -12.33 17.90
CA GLN A 198 18.20 -11.20 18.44
C GLN A 198 17.90 -11.39 19.93
N LYS A 199 17.89 -10.27 20.65
CA LYS A 199 17.41 -10.22 22.03
C LYS A 199 15.89 -10.09 22.05
N PHE A 200 15.23 -10.76 22.99
CA PHE A 200 13.79 -10.76 23.13
C PHE A 200 13.33 -9.88 24.31
N PRO A 201 12.19 -9.19 24.18
CA PRO A 201 11.65 -8.42 25.28
C PRO A 201 11.24 -9.34 26.42
N LYS A 202 11.48 -8.89 27.64
CA LYS A 202 10.99 -9.55 28.87
C LYS A 202 9.69 -8.87 29.30
N ILE A 203 8.66 -9.66 29.54
CA ILE A 203 7.39 -9.21 30.11
C ILE A 203 7.17 -9.98 31.40
N ASN A 204 7.16 -9.28 32.52
CA ASN A 204 7.08 -9.91 33.86
C ASN A 204 8.15 -11.04 34.02
N LYS A 205 9.40 -10.73 33.71
CA LYS A 205 10.56 -11.63 33.77
C LYS A 205 10.58 -12.78 32.74
N ILE A 206 9.51 -12.94 31.91
CA ILE A 206 9.44 -13.97 30.88
C ILE A 206 9.88 -13.38 29.54
N GLU A 207 10.86 -13.96 28.89
CA GLU A 207 11.25 -13.60 27.52
C GLU A 207 10.17 -14.06 26.54
N VAL A 208 9.76 -13.14 25.65
CA VAL A 208 8.78 -13.43 24.58
C VAL A 208 9.49 -14.05 23.39
N LYS A 209 9.53 -15.37 23.31
CA LYS A 209 10.21 -16.12 22.25
C LYS A 209 9.22 -16.66 21.22
N PRO A 210 9.44 -16.42 19.92
CA PRO A 210 8.69 -17.11 18.88
C PRO A 210 9.06 -18.60 18.84
N LYS A 211 8.07 -19.47 18.64
CA LYS A 211 8.27 -20.91 18.54
C LYS A 211 8.26 -21.38 17.09
N TYR A 212 7.25 -20.99 16.36
CA TYR A 212 7.09 -21.28 14.94
C TYR A 212 6.19 -20.25 14.27
N MET A 213 6.20 -20.25 12.94
CA MET A 213 5.47 -19.30 12.12
C MET A 213 4.82 -20.00 10.93
N VAL A 214 3.60 -19.59 10.59
CA VAL A 214 2.87 -20.06 9.41
C VAL A 214 2.26 -18.89 8.66
N GLN A 215 2.16 -19.00 7.35
CA GLN A 215 1.38 -18.06 6.53
C GLN A 215 -0.07 -18.54 6.48
N THR A 216 -1.01 -17.60 6.61
CA THR A 216 -2.43 -17.87 6.41
C THR A 216 -2.82 -17.63 4.96
N ASP A 217 -3.98 -18.15 4.55
CA ASP A 217 -4.50 -17.93 3.20
C ASP A 217 -5.42 -16.71 3.20
N ASP A 218 -4.82 -15.55 2.97
CA ASP A 218 -5.49 -14.25 2.93
C ASP A 218 -5.15 -13.53 1.61
N ASP A 219 -5.90 -12.48 1.29
CA ASP A 219 -5.68 -11.63 0.10
C ASP A 219 -4.36 -10.84 0.14
N TYR A 220 -3.66 -10.88 1.27
CA TYR A 220 -2.37 -10.22 1.48
C TYR A 220 -1.49 -11.08 2.41
N PRO A 221 -0.17 -10.89 2.42
CA PRO A 221 0.74 -11.62 3.29
C PRO A 221 0.39 -11.48 4.77
N ARG A 222 -0.24 -12.49 5.33
CA ARG A 222 -0.58 -12.58 6.75
C ARG A 222 0.04 -13.80 7.37
N PHE A 223 0.61 -13.64 8.55
CA PHE A 223 1.37 -14.68 9.23
C PHE A 223 0.97 -14.76 10.70
N LYS A 224 0.84 -15.98 11.20
CA LYS A 224 0.67 -16.28 12.62
C LYS A 224 2.01 -16.69 13.20
N ILE A 225 2.46 -15.96 14.22
CA ILE A 225 3.68 -16.23 14.97
C ILE A 225 3.28 -16.76 16.33
N PHE A 226 3.56 -18.02 16.55
CA PHE A 226 3.26 -18.67 17.83
C PHE A 226 4.38 -18.39 18.82
N ILE A 227 4.02 -17.85 19.98
CA ILE A 227 4.94 -17.42 21.04
C ILE A 227 4.72 -18.24 22.32
N ASN A 228 5.73 -18.20 23.20
CA ASN A 228 5.76 -18.96 24.46
C ASN A 228 4.92 -18.35 25.60
N THR A 229 4.23 -17.24 25.36
CA THR A 229 3.49 -16.53 26.43
C THR A 229 2.14 -16.05 25.93
N SER A 230 1.17 -15.91 26.85
CA SER A 230 -0.14 -15.28 26.58
C SER A 230 -0.11 -13.76 26.80
N LYS A 231 1.01 -13.21 27.29
CA LYS A 231 1.12 -11.77 27.55
C LYS A 231 1.15 -10.98 26.26
N LYS A 232 0.63 -9.74 26.32
CA LYS A 232 0.59 -8.84 25.15
C LYS A 232 1.98 -8.40 24.73
N VAL A 233 2.38 -8.74 23.52
CA VAL A 233 3.69 -8.35 22.94
C VAL A 233 3.76 -6.83 22.78
N PRO A 234 4.85 -6.17 23.23
CA PRO A 234 5.04 -4.73 23.07
C PRO A 234 5.00 -4.31 21.59
N GLN A 235 4.38 -3.15 21.31
CA GLN A 235 4.22 -2.67 19.94
C GLN A 235 5.58 -2.34 19.28
N SER A 236 6.54 -1.86 20.04
CA SER A 236 7.90 -1.61 19.56
C SER A 236 8.55 -2.89 19.04
N TYR A 237 8.38 -4.00 19.77
CA TYR A 237 8.92 -5.29 19.35
C TYR A 237 8.20 -5.84 18.11
N LYS A 238 6.87 -5.69 18.01
CA LYS A 238 6.13 -6.07 16.81
C LYS A 238 6.65 -5.35 15.57
N ARG A 239 6.88 -4.04 15.68
CA ARG A 239 7.45 -3.22 14.59
C ARG A 239 8.85 -3.65 14.22
N PHE A 240 9.71 -3.87 15.21
CA PHE A 240 11.07 -4.36 15.01
C PHE A 240 11.08 -5.70 14.26
N TYR A 241 10.26 -6.66 14.72
CA TYR A 241 10.15 -7.98 14.10
C TYR A 241 9.62 -7.88 12.65
N GLU A 242 8.60 -7.05 12.44
CA GLU A 242 8.03 -6.81 11.12
C GLU A 242 9.07 -6.21 10.16
N ASN A 243 9.86 -5.25 10.61
CA ASN A 243 10.89 -4.63 9.78
C ASN A 243 11.95 -5.63 9.30
N ILE A 244 12.44 -6.50 10.19
CA ILE A 244 13.40 -7.55 9.83
C ILE A 244 12.75 -8.56 8.87
N PHE A 245 11.52 -8.96 9.18
CA PHE A 245 10.76 -9.90 8.36
C PHE A 245 10.55 -9.38 6.94
N ARG A 246 10.12 -8.12 6.80
CA ARG A 246 9.94 -7.48 5.49
C ARG A 246 11.22 -7.42 4.66
N LYS A 247 12.34 -7.10 5.30
CA LYS A 247 13.66 -7.11 4.64
C LYS A 247 14.05 -8.51 4.19
N LYS A 248 13.93 -9.51 5.06
CA LYS A 248 14.32 -10.91 4.76
C LYS A 248 13.55 -11.49 3.59
N PHE A 249 12.25 -11.19 3.48
CA PHE A 249 11.36 -11.76 2.46
C PHE A 249 11.00 -10.77 1.34
N SER A 250 11.68 -9.62 1.27
CA SER A 250 11.45 -8.58 0.23
C SER A 250 9.99 -8.11 0.14
N LEU A 251 9.30 -8.00 1.28
CA LEU A 251 7.90 -7.59 1.39
C LEU A 251 7.75 -6.07 1.64
N ILE A 252 8.64 -5.27 1.07
CA ILE A 252 8.59 -3.80 1.20
C ILE A 252 7.56 -3.25 0.22
N GLY A 253 6.78 -2.25 0.65
CA GLY A 253 5.77 -1.57 -0.17
C GLY A 253 4.47 -2.35 -0.36
N VAL A 254 4.29 -3.47 0.31
CA VAL A 254 3.03 -4.25 0.31
C VAL A 254 2.47 -4.39 1.72
N PRO A 255 1.15 -4.56 1.89
CA PRO A 255 0.59 -4.83 3.19
C PRO A 255 1.12 -6.17 3.73
N VAL A 256 1.48 -6.20 5.00
CA VAL A 256 1.84 -7.41 5.75
C VAL A 256 1.17 -7.35 7.11
N GLN A 257 0.76 -8.49 7.63
CA GLN A 257 0.25 -8.61 8.98
C GLN A 257 0.95 -9.74 9.72
N LEU A 258 1.45 -9.44 10.92
CA LEU A 258 2.06 -10.41 11.82
C LEU A 258 1.22 -10.52 13.08
N ASP A 259 0.54 -11.64 13.26
CA ASP A 259 -0.28 -11.93 14.44
C ASP A 259 0.50 -12.78 15.42
N PHE A 260 0.82 -12.20 16.59
CA PHE A 260 1.48 -12.92 17.67
C PHE A 260 0.44 -13.65 18.51
N ILE A 261 0.49 -14.97 18.51
CA ILE A 261 -0.50 -15.84 19.14
C ILE A 261 0.18 -16.70 20.21
N SER A 262 -0.43 -16.80 21.38
CA SER A 262 0.04 -17.73 22.41
C SER A 262 -0.09 -19.17 21.90
N ALA A 263 1.00 -19.90 21.93
CA ALA A 263 0.93 -21.35 21.71
C ALA A 263 0.19 -21.95 22.93
N LYS A 264 -1.06 -22.37 22.74
CA LYS A 264 -1.74 -23.17 23.76
C LYS A 264 -0.90 -24.42 23.99
N ASN A 265 -0.53 -24.65 25.24
CA ASN A 265 0.09 -25.91 25.61
C ASN A 265 -0.98 -27.01 25.45
N PRO A 266 -0.84 -27.98 24.55
CA PRO A 266 -1.84 -29.02 24.34
C PRO A 266 -2.01 -29.95 25.59
N TYR A 267 -1.06 -29.85 26.55
CA TYR A 267 -1.04 -30.67 27.76
C TYR A 267 -1.61 -29.97 29.02
N ILE A 268 -2.10 -28.73 28.93
CA ILE A 268 -2.83 -28.11 30.02
C ILE A 268 -4.25 -28.65 29.99
N LYS A 269 -4.52 -29.71 30.76
CA LYS A 269 -5.86 -30.13 31.08
C LYS A 269 -6.61 -28.93 31.70
N LYS A 270 -7.78 -28.61 31.17
CA LYS A 270 -8.72 -27.70 31.84
C LYS A 270 -9.16 -28.41 33.12
N ASN A 271 -8.67 -27.89 34.26
CA ASN A 271 -9.35 -28.16 35.54
C ASN A 271 -10.62 -27.36 35.57
#